data_9d8a9599c27d087a6e99e1322264c09c
#
_entry.id   9d8a9599c27d087a6e99e1322264c09c
#
_cell.length_a   1.000
_cell.length_b   1.000
_cell.length_c   1.000
_cell.angle_alpha   90.00
_cell.angle_beta   90.00
_cell.angle_gamma   90.00
#
_symmetry.space_group_name_H-M   'P 1'
#
loop_
_entity.id
_entity.type
_entity.pdbx_description
1 polymer ?
#
loop_
_entity_poly.entity_id
_entity_poly.type
_entity_poly.pdbx_seq_one_letter_code
_entity_poly.pdbx_strand_id
1 'polypeptide(L)'
;MTEEDIVAVEGVEEDSEQEIQADSSHTEMVELTEEELDRVADTAIDALQGILKHFDVGEVTIDEYEGDEGELILDITGDNLAILIGRHGKTLDALQFIISAITTRTLGFRYPVVVDVEGYKNRPRQKLESIARSAANRAASQHRNVKLRPMTPYERRIVHLTLRDFDDVETASEGEGSARHVVVIPR
;
A
#
# COMPACT_ATOMS: atom_id res chain seq x y z
N MET A 1 57.74 -41.33 2.66
CA MET A 1 56.94 -42.56 2.55
C MET A 1 55.62 -42.18 3.11
N THR A 2 54.59 -42.05 2.43
CA THR A 2 53.94 -42.21 1.13
C THR A 2 52.68 -41.40 1.28
N GLU A 3 52.42 -40.38 0.53
CA GLU A 3 51.66 -40.24 -0.74
C GLU A 3 50.37 -41.06 -0.75
N GLU A 4 49.35 -40.34 -1.23
CA GLU A 4 48.06 -40.83 -1.78
C GLU A 4 46.92 -40.88 -0.73
N ASP A 5 45.77 -40.24 -0.88
CA ASP A 5 44.98 -39.97 -2.11
C ASP A 5 44.12 -38.74 -1.90
N ILE A 6 44.23 -37.81 -2.82
CA ILE A 6 43.22 -36.77 -3.03
C ILE A 6 42.21 -37.33 -4.02
N VAL A 7 41.01 -37.62 -3.56
CA VAL A 7 39.90 -37.85 -4.44
C VAL A 7 39.17 -36.54 -4.67
N ALA A 8 39.37 -36.01 -5.85
CA ALA A 8 38.58 -34.94 -6.41
C ALA A 8 37.15 -35.48 -6.64
N VAL A 9 36.18 -34.78 -6.12
CA VAL A 9 34.82 -34.88 -6.58
C VAL A 9 34.51 -33.59 -7.33
N GLU A 10 34.73 -33.66 -8.64
CA GLU A 10 34.10 -32.75 -9.60
C GLU A 10 32.60 -33.04 -9.71
N GLY A 11 31.84 -31.99 -9.85
CA GLY A 11 30.51 -32.05 -10.44
C GLY A 11 29.39 -32.10 -9.45
N VAL A 12 28.60 -31.05 -9.44
CA VAL A 12 27.14 -30.99 -9.41
C VAL A 12 26.82 -29.51 -9.34
N GLU A 13 26.53 -28.95 -10.45
CA GLU A 13 25.20 -28.66 -10.99
C GLU A 13 24.71 -27.27 -10.61
N GLU A 14 24.69 -26.50 -11.67
CA GLU A 14 23.81 -25.38 -11.95
C GLU A 14 22.48 -25.55 -11.24
N ASP A 15 22.31 -24.85 -10.14
CA ASP A 15 21.00 -24.66 -9.53
C ASP A 15 20.30 -23.54 -10.30
N SER A 16 19.33 -23.99 -11.06
CA SER A 16 18.44 -23.19 -11.86
C SER A 16 17.75 -22.14 -10.98
N GLU A 17 18.21 -20.90 -11.09
CA GLU A 17 17.43 -19.72 -10.72
C GLU A 17 16.15 -19.73 -11.57
N GLN A 18 15.11 -20.34 -11.04
CA GLN A 18 13.74 -20.11 -11.53
C GLN A 18 13.39 -18.68 -11.16
N GLU A 19 13.61 -17.76 -12.10
CA GLU A 19 12.94 -16.48 -12.12
C GLU A 19 11.44 -16.75 -11.95
N ILE A 20 10.93 -16.41 -10.78
CA ILE A 20 9.50 -16.25 -10.56
C ILE A 20 9.12 -15.04 -11.40
N GLN A 21 8.77 -15.27 -12.63
CA GLN A 21 8.11 -14.29 -13.48
C GLN A 21 6.84 -13.88 -12.74
N ALA A 22 6.87 -12.70 -12.16
CA ALA A 22 5.67 -12.03 -11.72
C ALA A 22 4.79 -11.83 -12.96
N ASP A 23 3.81 -12.70 -13.10
CA ASP A 23 2.76 -12.60 -14.10
C ASP A 23 2.01 -11.28 -13.86
N SER A 24 2.45 -10.25 -14.59
CA SER A 24 1.71 -9.00 -14.75
C SER A 24 0.59 -9.22 -15.77
N SER A 25 -0.26 -10.21 -15.52
CA SER A 25 -1.52 -10.30 -16.23
C SER A 25 -2.33 -9.06 -15.82
N HIS A 26 -2.55 -8.17 -16.78
CA HIS A 26 -3.64 -7.21 -16.74
C HIS A 26 -4.89 -7.98 -16.32
N THR A 27 -5.33 -7.79 -15.10
CA THR A 27 -6.62 -8.28 -14.65
C THR A 27 -7.64 -7.45 -15.42
N GLU A 28 -8.16 -8.00 -16.51
CA GLU A 28 -9.40 -7.49 -17.09
C GLU A 28 -10.38 -7.43 -15.93
N MET A 29 -10.84 -6.24 -15.61
CA MET A 29 -11.89 -6.07 -14.61
C MET A 29 -13.13 -6.76 -15.20
N VAL A 30 -13.43 -7.94 -14.70
CA VAL A 30 -14.67 -8.64 -15.00
C VAL A 30 -15.76 -7.75 -14.41
N GLU A 31 -16.65 -7.24 -15.24
CA GLU A 31 -17.86 -6.57 -14.75
C GLU A 31 -18.68 -7.61 -13.99
N LEU A 32 -18.58 -7.56 -12.67
CA LEU A 32 -19.36 -8.43 -11.79
C LEU A 32 -20.80 -7.93 -11.72
N THR A 33 -21.72 -8.86 -11.59
CA THR A 33 -23.12 -8.53 -11.29
C THR A 33 -23.24 -8.02 -9.84
N GLU A 34 -24.30 -7.28 -9.53
CA GLU A 34 -24.57 -6.82 -8.16
C GLU A 34 -24.60 -8.00 -7.17
N GLU A 35 -25.20 -9.14 -7.55
CA GLU A 35 -25.20 -10.35 -6.71
C GLU A 35 -23.80 -10.93 -6.46
N GLU A 36 -22.89 -10.81 -7.40
CA GLU A 36 -21.49 -11.24 -7.24
C GLU A 36 -20.70 -10.28 -6.35
N LEU A 37 -20.96 -8.97 -6.44
CA LEU A 37 -20.38 -7.97 -5.57
C LEU A 37 -20.83 -8.17 -4.11
N ASP A 38 -22.14 -8.39 -3.89
CA ASP A 38 -22.67 -8.71 -2.56
C ASP A 38 -22.00 -9.97 -1.98
N ARG A 39 -21.80 -10.99 -2.78
CA ARG A 39 -21.10 -12.21 -2.35
C ARG A 39 -19.63 -11.96 -2.01
N VAL A 40 -18.96 -11.05 -2.71
CA VAL A 40 -17.60 -10.63 -2.37
C VAL A 40 -17.58 -9.94 -1.02
N ALA A 41 -18.49 -8.99 -0.81
CA ALA A 41 -18.62 -8.22 0.42
C ALA A 41 -18.93 -9.15 1.61
N ASP A 42 -19.96 -9.96 1.52
CA ASP A 42 -20.35 -10.92 2.56
C ASP A 42 -19.20 -11.85 2.93
N THR A 43 -18.52 -12.43 1.93
CA THR A 43 -17.40 -13.35 2.17
C THR A 43 -16.24 -12.64 2.87
N ALA A 44 -15.92 -11.43 2.47
CA ALA A 44 -14.82 -10.66 3.04
C ALA A 44 -15.14 -10.19 4.46
N ILE A 45 -16.37 -9.73 4.71
CA ILE A 45 -16.85 -9.31 6.04
C ILE A 45 -16.87 -10.49 7.00
N ASP A 46 -17.44 -11.63 6.61
CA ASP A 46 -17.49 -12.84 7.44
C ASP A 46 -16.06 -13.28 7.84
N ALA A 47 -15.14 -13.30 6.89
CA ALA A 47 -13.75 -13.64 7.15
C ALA A 47 -13.10 -12.63 8.11
N LEU A 48 -13.33 -11.34 7.90
CA LEU A 48 -12.78 -10.28 8.74
C LEU A 48 -13.35 -10.36 10.17
N GLN A 49 -14.66 -10.48 10.33
CA GLN A 49 -15.32 -10.66 11.62
C GLN A 49 -14.82 -11.91 12.34
N GLY A 50 -14.62 -13.01 11.60
CA GLY A 50 -14.05 -14.25 12.14
C GLY A 50 -12.67 -14.04 12.76
N ILE A 51 -11.82 -13.24 12.12
CA ILE A 51 -10.47 -12.91 12.60
C ILE A 51 -10.54 -11.91 13.77
N LEU A 52 -11.36 -10.86 13.67
CA LEU A 52 -11.47 -9.82 14.69
C LEU A 52 -11.87 -10.37 16.07
N LYS A 53 -12.64 -11.45 16.12
CA LYS A 53 -12.99 -12.15 17.38
C LYS A 53 -11.78 -12.65 18.19
N HIS A 54 -10.62 -12.78 17.54
CA HIS A 54 -9.38 -13.21 18.19
C HIS A 54 -8.46 -12.05 18.59
N PHE A 55 -8.86 -10.81 18.27
CA PHE A 55 -8.18 -9.61 18.73
C PHE A 55 -8.89 -9.04 19.95
N ASP A 56 -8.12 -8.46 20.87
CA ASP A 56 -8.67 -7.76 22.03
C ASP A 56 -9.09 -6.33 21.63
N VAL A 57 -10.08 -6.27 20.76
CA VAL A 57 -10.74 -5.03 20.32
C VAL A 57 -12.13 -4.95 20.91
N GLY A 58 -12.61 -3.76 21.19
CA GLY A 58 -13.97 -3.53 21.66
C GLY A 58 -15.05 -3.83 20.63
N GLU A 59 -16.18 -3.16 20.75
CA GLU A 59 -17.19 -3.21 19.70
C GLU A 59 -16.64 -2.50 18.45
N VAL A 60 -16.71 -3.19 17.31
CA VAL A 60 -16.26 -2.67 16.02
C VAL A 60 -17.39 -2.69 15.02
N THR A 61 -17.45 -1.68 14.19
CA THR A 61 -18.31 -1.62 13.00
C THR A 61 -17.43 -1.77 11.77
N ILE A 62 -17.92 -2.48 10.77
CA ILE A 62 -17.26 -2.61 9.48
C ILE A 62 -18.19 -1.92 8.47
N ASP A 63 -17.73 -0.83 7.89
CA ASP A 63 -18.39 -0.11 6.82
C ASP A 63 -17.81 -0.54 5.48
N GLU A 64 -18.66 -0.88 4.52
CA GLU A 64 -18.26 -1.29 3.18
C GLU A 64 -18.63 -0.20 2.15
N TYR A 65 -17.72 0.03 1.21
CA TYR A 65 -17.94 0.93 0.08
C TYR A 65 -17.01 0.64 -1.09
N GLU A 66 -17.40 1.10 -2.26
CA GLU A 66 -16.56 1.00 -3.45
C GLU A 66 -15.50 2.11 -3.46
N GLY A 67 -14.27 1.74 -3.76
CA GLY A 67 -13.17 2.69 -3.91
C GLY A 67 -13.07 3.27 -5.31
N ASP A 68 -12.16 4.23 -5.48
CA ASP A 68 -11.99 4.98 -6.75
C ASP A 68 -11.53 4.10 -7.93
N GLU A 69 -10.91 2.96 -7.66
CA GLU A 69 -10.39 2.02 -8.67
C GLU A 69 -11.30 0.77 -8.80
N GLY A 70 -12.52 0.81 -8.23
CA GLY A 70 -13.48 -0.29 -8.24
C GLY A 70 -13.15 -1.42 -7.25
N GLU A 71 -12.32 -1.14 -6.25
CA GLU A 71 -12.04 -2.07 -5.16
C GLU A 71 -13.12 -2.01 -4.06
N LEU A 72 -13.39 -3.15 -3.41
CA LEU A 72 -14.19 -3.17 -2.19
C LEU A 72 -13.33 -2.71 -1.02
N ILE A 73 -13.73 -1.65 -0.35
CA ILE A 73 -13.07 -1.15 0.87
C ILE A 73 -13.91 -1.54 2.08
N LEU A 74 -13.27 -2.21 3.05
CA LEU A 74 -13.81 -2.52 4.35
C LEU A 74 -13.11 -1.64 5.38
N ASP A 75 -13.78 -0.59 5.87
CA ASP A 75 -13.26 0.31 6.89
C ASP A 75 -13.75 -0.11 8.28
N ILE A 76 -12.81 -0.41 9.15
CA ILE A 76 -13.07 -0.83 10.53
C ILE A 76 -13.07 0.41 11.41
N THR A 77 -14.18 0.66 12.09
CA THR A 77 -14.35 1.74 13.04
C THR A 77 -14.68 1.19 14.43
N GLY A 78 -14.26 1.87 15.50
CA GLY A 78 -14.51 1.42 16.88
C GLY A 78 -13.43 1.84 17.86
N ASP A 79 -13.44 1.20 19.01
CA ASP A 79 -12.48 1.48 20.09
C ASP A 79 -11.26 0.56 20.02
N ASN A 80 -10.10 1.10 20.43
CA ASN A 80 -8.87 0.34 20.63
C ASN A 80 -8.25 -0.31 19.38
N LEU A 81 -8.46 0.29 18.22
CA LEU A 81 -8.07 -0.28 16.92
C LEU A 81 -6.55 -0.25 16.63
N ALA A 82 -5.74 0.37 17.50
CA ALA A 82 -4.29 0.48 17.29
C ALA A 82 -3.60 -0.89 17.10
N ILE A 83 -4.14 -1.94 17.73
CA ILE A 83 -3.62 -3.32 17.60
C ILE A 83 -3.82 -3.87 16.18
N LEU A 84 -4.90 -3.48 15.49
CA LEU A 84 -5.19 -3.88 14.12
C LEU A 84 -4.28 -3.18 13.11
N ILE A 85 -3.85 -1.96 13.42
CA ILE A 85 -2.88 -1.23 12.61
C ILE A 85 -1.48 -1.84 12.79
N GLY A 86 -1.09 -2.04 14.06
CA GLY A 86 0.23 -2.55 14.42
C GLY A 86 1.37 -1.56 14.12
N ARG A 87 2.61 -2.03 14.23
CA ARG A 87 3.79 -1.19 13.99
C ARG A 87 3.92 -0.86 12.50
N HIS A 88 3.81 0.42 12.17
CA HIS A 88 3.90 0.91 10.79
C HIS A 88 2.88 0.29 9.81
N GLY A 89 1.70 -0.09 10.28
CA GLY A 89 0.65 -0.67 9.44
C GLY A 89 0.81 -2.17 9.12
N LYS A 90 1.83 -2.84 9.67
CA LYS A 90 2.14 -4.24 9.29
C LYS A 90 1.04 -5.24 9.64
N THR A 91 0.33 -5.04 10.75
CA THR A 91 -0.78 -5.91 11.11
C THR A 91 -1.93 -5.72 10.13
N LEU A 92 -2.23 -4.47 9.77
CA LEU A 92 -3.26 -4.15 8.80
C LEU A 92 -2.95 -4.72 7.40
N ASP A 93 -1.69 -4.63 6.96
CA ASP A 93 -1.27 -5.22 5.69
C ASP A 93 -1.41 -6.76 5.71
N ALA A 94 -1.08 -7.40 6.84
CA ALA A 94 -1.25 -8.84 7.00
C ALA A 94 -2.74 -9.24 7.01
N LEU A 95 -3.59 -8.49 7.70
CA LEU A 95 -5.05 -8.68 7.67
C LEU A 95 -5.58 -8.57 6.25
N GLN A 96 -5.25 -7.53 5.53
CA GLN A 96 -5.66 -7.36 4.13
C GLN A 96 -5.23 -8.56 3.26
N PHE A 97 -3.98 -9.01 3.41
CA PHE A 97 -3.49 -10.15 2.65
C PHE A 97 -4.30 -11.42 2.93
N ILE A 98 -4.58 -11.71 4.21
CA ILE A 98 -5.36 -12.88 4.62
C ILE A 98 -6.79 -12.79 4.10
N ILE A 99 -7.46 -11.65 4.25
CA ILE A 99 -8.83 -11.44 3.76
C ILE A 99 -8.89 -11.64 2.25
N SER A 100 -7.99 -11.01 1.48
CA SER A 100 -7.92 -11.18 0.02
C SER A 100 -7.71 -12.64 -0.38
N ALA A 101 -6.86 -13.38 0.34
CA ALA A 101 -6.60 -14.79 0.07
C ALA A 101 -7.83 -15.68 0.36
N ILE A 102 -8.52 -15.44 1.49
CA ILE A 102 -9.74 -16.18 1.86
C ILE A 102 -10.84 -15.90 0.84
N THR A 103 -11.09 -14.64 0.49
CA THR A 103 -12.11 -14.23 -0.47
C THR A 103 -11.86 -14.85 -1.83
N THR A 104 -10.64 -14.73 -2.36
CA THR A 104 -10.24 -15.34 -3.63
C THR A 104 -10.44 -16.86 -3.63
N ARG A 105 -10.07 -17.54 -2.54
CA ARG A 105 -10.22 -19.00 -2.42
C ARG A 105 -11.69 -19.43 -2.35
N THR A 106 -12.51 -18.68 -1.63
CA THR A 106 -13.93 -19.01 -1.44
C THR A 106 -14.74 -18.79 -2.69
N LEU A 107 -14.46 -17.69 -3.41
CA LEU A 107 -15.22 -17.31 -4.62
C LEU A 107 -14.68 -17.99 -5.88
N GLY A 108 -13.42 -18.41 -5.90
CA GLY A 108 -12.78 -19.02 -7.07
C GLY A 108 -12.27 -17.99 -8.11
N PHE A 109 -12.43 -16.71 -7.87
CA PHE A 109 -11.90 -15.62 -8.69
C PHE A 109 -11.30 -14.53 -7.79
N ARG A 110 -10.47 -13.65 -8.37
CA ARG A 110 -9.81 -12.57 -7.64
C ARG A 110 -10.60 -11.27 -7.81
N TYR A 111 -10.91 -10.65 -6.68
CA TYR A 111 -11.48 -9.30 -6.61
C TYR A 111 -10.62 -8.44 -5.68
N PRO A 112 -10.38 -7.17 -6.01
CA PRO A 112 -9.59 -6.30 -5.15
C PRO A 112 -10.38 -5.93 -3.88
N VAL A 113 -9.90 -6.43 -2.72
CA VAL A 113 -10.46 -6.11 -1.41
C VAL A 113 -9.41 -5.35 -0.61
N VAL A 114 -9.77 -4.20 -0.09
CA VAL A 114 -8.94 -3.36 0.76
C VAL A 114 -9.50 -3.37 2.18
N VAL A 115 -8.67 -3.63 3.17
CA VAL A 115 -9.03 -3.48 4.58
C VAL A 115 -8.36 -2.22 5.11
N ASP A 116 -9.13 -1.33 5.72
CA ASP A 116 -8.63 -0.11 6.36
C ASP A 116 -9.13 0.01 7.80
N VAL A 117 -8.55 0.89 8.56
CA VAL A 117 -8.92 1.18 9.96
C VAL A 117 -9.02 2.69 10.11
N GLU A 118 -10.23 3.21 10.20
CA GLU A 118 -10.54 4.65 10.35
C GLU A 118 -9.76 5.53 9.34
N GLY A 119 -9.62 5.10 8.10
CA GLY A 119 -8.88 5.82 7.08
C GLY A 119 -7.37 5.87 7.32
N TYR A 120 -6.79 4.92 8.06
CA TYR A 120 -5.37 4.91 8.41
C TYR A 120 -4.47 4.96 7.18
N LYS A 121 -4.79 4.19 6.13
CA LYS A 121 -4.00 4.15 4.89
C LYS A 121 -4.00 5.49 4.15
N ASN A 122 -5.07 6.25 4.27
CA ASN A 122 -5.20 7.56 3.64
C ASN A 122 -4.62 8.71 4.49
N ARG A 123 -4.50 8.55 5.83
CA ARG A 123 -3.96 9.60 6.73
C ARG A 123 -2.56 10.07 6.35
N PRO A 124 -1.57 9.20 6.05
CA PRO A 124 -0.24 9.63 5.61
C PRO A 124 -0.28 10.41 4.29
N ARG A 125 -1.12 9.97 3.35
CA ARG A 125 -1.32 10.65 2.06
C ARG A 125 -1.93 12.03 2.25
N GLN A 126 -3.04 12.16 2.96
CA GLN A 126 -3.71 13.44 3.25
C GLN A 126 -2.79 14.41 3.98
N LYS A 127 -2.03 13.92 4.97
CA LYS A 127 -1.03 14.72 5.67
C LYS A 127 0.05 15.24 4.73
N LEU A 128 0.53 14.41 3.81
CA LEU A 128 1.53 14.80 2.83
C LEU A 128 0.98 15.81 1.82
N GLU A 129 -0.24 15.63 1.34
CA GLU A 129 -0.95 16.59 0.49
C GLU A 129 -1.11 17.94 1.18
N SER A 130 -1.49 17.96 2.47
CA SER A 130 -1.59 19.18 3.27
C SER A 130 -0.23 19.88 3.42
N ILE A 131 0.84 19.11 3.67
CA ILE A 131 2.22 19.64 3.74
C ILE A 131 2.63 20.25 2.39
N ALA A 132 2.33 19.56 1.29
CA ALA A 132 2.64 20.03 -0.06
C ALA A 132 1.93 21.34 -0.36
N ARG A 133 0.61 21.45 -0.14
CA ARG A 133 -0.17 22.69 -0.33
C ARG A 133 0.35 23.83 0.54
N SER A 134 0.68 23.56 1.80
CA SER A 134 1.27 24.55 2.71
C SER A 134 2.64 25.03 2.21
N ALA A 135 3.45 24.13 1.66
CA ALA A 135 4.75 24.49 1.07
C ALA A 135 4.59 25.34 -0.20
N ALA A 136 3.61 25.01 -1.06
CA ALA A 136 3.29 25.82 -2.25
C ALA A 136 2.88 27.24 -1.89
N ASN A 137 1.96 27.41 -0.96
CA ASN A 137 1.54 28.72 -0.48
C ASN A 137 2.72 29.54 0.09
N ARG A 138 3.64 28.90 0.81
CA ARG A 138 4.84 29.57 1.32
C ARG A 138 5.82 29.93 0.22
N ALA A 139 6.04 29.05 -0.76
CA ALA A 139 6.92 29.32 -1.89
C ALA A 139 6.42 30.49 -2.71
N ALA A 140 5.12 30.50 -3.06
CA ALA A 140 4.47 31.57 -3.80
C ALA A 140 4.51 32.91 -3.04
N SER A 141 4.13 32.94 -1.74
CA SER A 141 4.07 34.18 -0.96
C SER A 141 5.43 34.77 -0.64
N GLN A 142 6.46 33.94 -0.48
CA GLN A 142 7.81 34.37 -0.09
C GLN A 142 8.78 34.46 -1.27
N HIS A 143 8.34 34.09 -2.48
CA HIS A 143 9.17 34.03 -3.70
C HIS A 143 10.51 33.33 -3.49
N ARG A 144 10.48 32.18 -2.77
CA ARG A 144 11.68 31.38 -2.48
C ARG A 144 11.39 29.90 -2.48
N ASN A 145 12.42 29.12 -2.82
CA ASN A 145 12.34 27.66 -2.80
C ASN A 145 12.05 27.11 -1.39
N VAL A 146 11.13 26.17 -1.30
CA VAL A 146 10.79 25.46 -0.07
C VAL A 146 11.19 24.00 -0.22
N LYS A 147 12.19 23.54 0.58
CA LYS A 147 12.62 22.14 0.62
C LYS A 147 11.76 21.38 1.59
N LEU A 148 11.23 20.23 1.16
CA LEU A 148 10.53 19.28 2.01
C LEU A 148 11.51 18.29 2.65
N ARG A 149 11.05 17.52 3.65
CA ARG A 149 11.86 16.44 4.22
C ARG A 149 12.21 15.37 3.17
N PRO A 150 13.31 14.62 3.35
CA PRO A 150 13.55 13.43 2.56
C PRO A 150 12.37 12.46 2.66
N MET A 151 12.04 11.81 1.53
CA MET A 151 10.88 10.95 1.44
C MET A 151 11.04 9.89 0.35
N THR A 152 10.24 8.83 0.43
CA THR A 152 10.24 7.72 -0.52
C THR A 152 9.86 8.17 -1.94
N PRO A 153 10.17 7.38 -2.99
CA PRO A 153 9.73 7.67 -4.36
C PRO A 153 8.22 7.82 -4.49
N TYR A 154 7.45 7.01 -3.77
CA TYR A 154 5.99 7.06 -3.73
C TYR A 154 5.49 8.38 -3.12
N GLU A 155 6.01 8.76 -1.94
CA GLU A 155 5.66 10.03 -1.29
C GLU A 155 6.00 11.23 -2.19
N ARG A 156 7.15 11.21 -2.89
CA ARG A 156 7.52 12.28 -3.82
C ARG A 156 6.54 12.40 -4.99
N ARG A 157 6.06 11.27 -5.51
CA ARG A 157 5.02 11.25 -6.55
C ARG A 157 3.72 11.90 -6.06
N ILE A 158 3.28 11.61 -4.83
CA ILE A 158 2.09 12.25 -4.23
C ILE A 158 2.26 13.78 -4.22
N VAL A 159 3.40 14.29 -3.74
CA VAL A 159 3.66 15.75 -3.71
C VAL A 159 3.62 16.35 -5.11
N HIS A 160 4.27 15.73 -6.11
CA HIS A 160 4.25 16.21 -7.49
C HIS A 160 2.84 16.24 -8.06
N LEU A 161 2.04 15.19 -7.84
CA LEU A 161 0.65 15.13 -8.31
C LEU A 161 -0.23 16.17 -7.63
N THR A 162 -0.09 16.33 -6.30
CA THR A 162 -0.86 17.32 -5.53
C THR A 162 -0.62 18.76 -6.01
N LEU A 163 0.60 19.06 -6.46
CA LEU A 163 0.99 20.42 -6.88
C LEU A 163 1.02 20.63 -8.40
N ARG A 164 0.67 19.61 -9.18
CA ARG A 164 0.69 19.68 -10.65
C ARG A 164 -0.16 20.83 -11.21
N ASP A 165 -1.33 21.03 -10.60
CA ASP A 165 -2.33 22.00 -11.06
C ASP A 165 -2.24 23.34 -10.28
N PHE A 166 -1.10 23.59 -9.59
CA PHE A 166 -0.80 24.85 -8.94
C PHE A 166 0.00 25.76 -9.87
N ASP A 167 -0.63 26.85 -10.36
CA ASP A 167 -0.05 27.73 -11.37
C ASP A 167 1.18 28.51 -10.86
N ASP A 168 1.23 28.80 -9.56
CA ASP A 168 2.25 29.67 -8.95
C ASP A 168 3.55 28.96 -8.57
N VAL A 169 3.61 27.61 -8.71
CA VAL A 169 4.78 26.85 -8.29
C VAL A 169 5.13 25.73 -9.26
N GLU A 170 6.39 25.32 -9.20
CA GLU A 170 6.92 24.10 -9.82
C GLU A 170 7.51 23.17 -8.75
N THR A 171 7.67 21.91 -9.09
CA THR A 171 8.26 20.93 -8.17
C THR A 171 9.40 20.17 -8.81
N ALA A 172 10.53 20.05 -8.11
CA ALA A 172 11.68 19.26 -8.51
C ALA A 172 12.07 18.27 -7.42
N SER A 173 12.58 17.10 -7.81
CA SER A 173 13.15 16.12 -6.87
C SER A 173 14.67 16.24 -6.85
N GLU A 174 15.24 16.67 -5.73
CA GLU A 174 16.69 16.87 -5.50
C GLU A 174 17.25 15.83 -4.51
N GLY A 175 18.57 15.61 -4.58
CA GLY A 175 19.29 14.68 -3.70
C GLY A 175 19.28 13.25 -4.21
N GLU A 176 19.99 12.37 -3.51
CA GLU A 176 20.18 10.98 -3.87
C GLU A 176 19.82 10.03 -2.71
N GLY A 177 19.45 8.80 -3.04
CA GLY A 177 19.16 7.74 -2.07
C GLY A 177 18.15 8.16 -1.00
N SER A 178 18.48 7.95 0.25
CA SER A 178 17.64 8.27 1.42
C SER A 178 17.52 9.77 1.71
N ALA A 179 18.40 10.61 1.15
CA ALA A 179 18.35 12.06 1.30
C ALA A 179 17.51 12.76 0.22
N ARG A 180 16.97 12.01 -0.75
CA ARG A 180 16.20 12.58 -1.85
C ARG A 180 14.86 13.14 -1.38
N HIS A 181 14.59 14.38 -1.78
CA HIS A 181 13.45 15.18 -1.34
C HIS A 181 12.84 15.99 -2.47
N VAL A 182 11.66 16.57 -2.24
CA VAL A 182 11.01 17.50 -3.18
C VAL A 182 11.33 18.94 -2.77
N VAL A 183 11.63 19.76 -3.77
CA VAL A 183 11.75 21.22 -3.66
C VAL A 183 10.60 21.84 -4.41
N VAL A 184 9.87 22.72 -3.74
CA VAL A 184 8.80 23.53 -4.32
C VAL A 184 9.39 24.90 -4.69
N ILE A 185 9.30 25.26 -5.95
CA ILE A 185 9.95 26.42 -6.58
C ILE A 185 8.85 27.38 -7.01
N PRO A 186 8.86 28.66 -6.60
CA PRO A 186 7.92 29.65 -7.11
C PRO A 186 8.22 29.96 -8.59
N ARG A 187 7.16 30.20 -9.36
CA ARG A 187 7.24 30.66 -10.74
C ARG A 187 7.41 32.17 -10.82
#